data_4f4806d02f79876e18c739636cacd8d5
#
_entry.id   4f4806d02f79876e18c739636cacd8d5
#
_cell.length_a   1.000
_cell.length_b   1.000
_cell.length_c   1.000
_cell.angle_alpha   90.00
_cell.angle_beta   90.00
_cell.angle_gamma   90.00
#
_symmetry.space_group_name_H-M   'P 1'
#
loop_
_entity.id
_entity.type
_entity.pdbx_description
1 polymer ?
#
loop_
_entity_poly.entity_id
_entity_poly.type
_entity_poly.pdbx_seq_one_letter_code
_entity_poly.pdbx_strand_id
1 'polypeptide(L)'
;MNIGIVGLGLIGGSLALDLKALGHQVLGVSRHSKTCQIAIERGIVNDASDNLTLLAATEVVFICTPIAAIAPTVQQLIPHLSPEVIVTDVGSVKTMVVEAVTPLWHNFVGGHPMAGTANSGIDAAISGLFAGNPYVLTPIETTPAASVRVVEELVRSLNSKVYFCRPEDHDRAVAWISHLPVMVSAGLLDACKSETDPTVLELAQQLASSGFRDTSRVGGGNPELGVMMARYNQACLLRSLTSYRHSLDQIIELVEQENWQALEKILKQTQLQRPQFL
;
A
#
# COMPACT_ATOMS: atom_id res chain seq x y z
N MET A 1 -24.07 -7.52 -4.95
CA MET A 1 -23.13 -7.93 -6.01
C MET A 1 -22.36 -9.16 -5.56
N ASN A 2 -21.90 -9.96 -6.52
CA ASN A 2 -20.95 -11.03 -6.29
C ASN A 2 -19.54 -10.49 -6.48
N ILE A 3 -18.73 -10.48 -5.43
CA ILE A 3 -17.40 -9.87 -5.42
C ILE A 3 -16.34 -10.95 -5.16
N GLY A 4 -15.35 -11.02 -6.03
CA GLY A 4 -14.18 -11.88 -5.88
C GLY A 4 -13.03 -11.17 -5.20
N ILE A 5 -12.33 -11.87 -4.31
CA ILE A 5 -11.08 -11.39 -3.68
C ILE A 5 -9.98 -12.43 -3.93
N VAL A 6 -8.94 -12.07 -4.68
CA VAL A 6 -7.78 -12.92 -4.88
C VAL A 6 -6.63 -12.46 -4.01
N GLY A 7 -6.27 -13.28 -3.04
CA GLY A 7 -5.28 -12.93 -2.01
C GLY A 7 -5.94 -12.54 -0.68
N LEU A 8 -6.12 -13.53 0.18
CA LEU A 8 -6.75 -13.40 1.52
C LEU A 8 -5.68 -13.12 2.59
N GLY A 9 -5.00 -11.96 2.48
CA GLY A 9 -4.11 -11.41 3.51
C GLY A 9 -4.80 -10.33 4.33
N LEU A 10 -4.00 -9.44 4.96
CA LEU A 10 -4.53 -8.27 5.69
C LEU A 10 -5.51 -7.46 4.82
N ILE A 11 -5.08 -7.01 3.65
CA ILE A 11 -5.89 -6.12 2.80
C ILE A 11 -7.10 -6.85 2.23
N GLY A 12 -6.89 -8.01 1.58
CA GLY A 12 -7.99 -8.76 0.97
C GLY A 12 -8.98 -9.31 1.98
N GLY A 13 -8.51 -9.76 3.15
CA GLY A 13 -9.38 -10.20 4.24
C GLY A 13 -10.20 -9.05 4.84
N SER A 14 -9.59 -7.86 5.02
CA SER A 14 -10.30 -6.68 5.52
C SER A 14 -11.33 -6.16 4.51
N LEU A 15 -11.00 -6.14 3.21
CA LEU A 15 -11.98 -5.84 2.14
C LEU A 15 -13.15 -6.82 2.17
N ALA A 16 -12.85 -8.12 2.31
CA ALA A 16 -13.88 -9.14 2.37
C ALA A 16 -14.83 -8.94 3.55
N LEU A 17 -14.30 -8.66 4.74
CA LEU A 17 -15.10 -8.37 5.94
C LEU A 17 -16.05 -7.20 5.73
N ASP A 18 -15.51 -6.07 5.25
CA ASP A 18 -16.28 -4.84 5.10
C ASP A 18 -17.32 -4.97 3.97
N LEU A 19 -16.95 -5.52 2.81
CA LEU A 19 -17.88 -5.73 1.69
C LEU A 19 -19.00 -6.73 2.04
N LYS A 20 -18.67 -7.80 2.78
CA LYS A 20 -19.67 -8.75 3.28
C LYS A 20 -20.63 -8.10 4.28
N ALA A 21 -20.13 -7.26 5.18
CA ALA A 21 -20.97 -6.51 6.12
C ALA A 21 -21.92 -5.53 5.41
N LEU A 22 -21.56 -5.06 4.21
CA LEU A 22 -22.41 -4.24 3.34
C LEU A 22 -23.45 -5.07 2.52
N GLY A 23 -23.51 -6.38 2.74
CA GLY A 23 -24.52 -7.26 2.09
C GLY A 23 -24.08 -7.81 0.73
N HIS A 24 -22.83 -7.70 0.34
CA HIS A 24 -22.30 -8.34 -0.86
C HIS A 24 -22.02 -9.83 -0.62
N GLN A 25 -22.13 -10.64 -1.68
CA GLN A 25 -21.65 -12.01 -1.70
C GLN A 25 -20.16 -12.00 -2.02
N VAL A 26 -19.32 -12.36 -1.06
CA VAL A 26 -17.86 -12.30 -1.19
C VAL A 26 -17.27 -13.69 -1.33
N LEU A 27 -16.55 -13.91 -2.44
CA LEU A 27 -15.86 -15.16 -2.77
C LEU A 27 -14.35 -14.94 -2.71
N GLY A 28 -13.65 -15.75 -1.93
CA GLY A 28 -12.23 -15.60 -1.68
C GLY A 28 -11.37 -16.65 -2.39
N VAL A 29 -10.22 -16.24 -2.94
CA VAL A 29 -9.24 -17.18 -3.48
C VAL A 29 -7.88 -16.96 -2.81
N SER A 30 -7.26 -18.05 -2.36
CA SER A 30 -5.89 -18.05 -1.83
C SER A 30 -5.16 -19.31 -2.27
N ARG A 31 -3.87 -19.18 -2.58
CA ARG A 31 -2.99 -20.32 -2.93
C ARG A 31 -2.87 -21.37 -1.81
N HIS A 32 -3.21 -20.99 -0.59
CA HIS A 32 -3.10 -21.84 0.60
C HIS A 32 -4.50 -22.26 1.06
N SER A 33 -4.84 -23.53 0.89
CA SER A 33 -6.15 -24.08 1.30
C SER A 33 -6.45 -23.83 2.78
N LYS A 34 -5.42 -23.80 3.65
CA LYS A 34 -5.56 -23.42 5.06
C LYS A 34 -6.07 -21.99 5.24
N THR A 35 -5.60 -21.04 4.41
CA THR A 35 -6.09 -19.65 4.44
C THR A 35 -7.56 -19.59 4.01
N CYS A 36 -7.96 -20.36 3.01
CA CYS A 36 -9.35 -20.46 2.58
C CYS A 36 -10.24 -21.00 3.70
N GLN A 37 -9.81 -22.07 4.37
CA GLN A 37 -10.52 -22.64 5.50
C GLN A 37 -10.71 -21.62 6.64
N ILE A 38 -9.63 -20.93 7.05
CA ILE A 38 -9.71 -19.88 8.09
C ILE A 38 -10.68 -18.77 7.68
N ALA A 39 -10.65 -18.35 6.40
CA ALA A 39 -11.53 -17.29 5.91
C ALA A 39 -13.01 -17.67 5.99
N ILE A 40 -13.35 -18.93 5.72
CA ILE A 40 -14.71 -19.48 5.85
C ILE A 40 -15.09 -19.59 7.33
N GLU A 41 -14.26 -20.25 8.14
CA GLU A 41 -14.53 -20.50 9.56
C GLU A 41 -14.74 -19.20 10.36
N ARG A 42 -13.97 -18.17 10.05
CA ARG A 42 -14.11 -16.85 10.67
C ARG A 42 -15.20 -15.97 10.05
N GLY A 43 -15.90 -16.48 9.03
CA GLY A 43 -16.96 -15.75 8.36
C GLY A 43 -16.46 -14.52 7.57
N ILE A 44 -15.19 -14.46 7.19
CA ILE A 44 -14.58 -13.34 6.43
C ILE A 44 -15.17 -13.29 5.03
N VAL A 45 -15.37 -14.45 4.41
CA VAL A 45 -15.97 -14.61 3.07
C VAL A 45 -17.22 -15.49 3.13
N ASN A 46 -17.99 -15.57 2.07
CA ASN A 46 -19.11 -16.50 1.96
C ASN A 46 -18.65 -17.88 1.52
N ASP A 47 -17.64 -17.93 0.64
CA ASP A 47 -16.97 -19.17 0.20
C ASP A 47 -15.52 -18.86 -0.18
N ALA A 48 -14.65 -19.86 -0.13
CA ALA A 48 -13.25 -19.73 -0.51
C ALA A 48 -12.67 -21.01 -1.13
N SER A 49 -11.77 -20.86 -2.09
CA SER A 49 -11.08 -21.96 -2.75
C SER A 49 -9.64 -21.56 -3.12
N ASP A 50 -8.81 -22.55 -3.42
CA ASP A 50 -7.52 -22.36 -4.09
C ASP A 50 -7.65 -22.37 -5.63
N ASN A 51 -8.88 -22.59 -6.15
CA ASN A 51 -9.18 -22.61 -7.57
C ASN A 51 -9.90 -21.31 -8.01
N LEU A 52 -9.35 -20.65 -9.03
CA LEU A 52 -9.89 -19.42 -9.60
C LEU A 52 -11.28 -19.59 -10.25
N THR A 53 -11.69 -20.82 -10.62
CA THR A 53 -13.03 -21.10 -11.17
C THR A 53 -14.16 -20.69 -10.23
N LEU A 54 -13.90 -20.57 -8.92
CA LEU A 54 -14.87 -20.06 -7.95
C LEU A 54 -15.39 -18.66 -8.32
N LEU A 55 -14.58 -17.87 -9.04
CA LEU A 55 -14.89 -16.48 -9.37
C LEU A 55 -15.69 -16.30 -10.67
N ALA A 56 -16.09 -17.39 -11.34
CA ALA A 56 -16.75 -17.34 -12.64
C ALA A 56 -18.06 -16.52 -12.66
N ALA A 57 -18.76 -16.43 -11.53
CA ALA A 57 -20.04 -15.70 -11.41
C ALA A 57 -19.88 -14.34 -10.71
N THR A 58 -18.65 -13.81 -10.58
CA THR A 58 -18.41 -12.50 -9.96
C THR A 58 -18.67 -11.36 -10.94
N GLU A 59 -19.01 -10.19 -10.40
CA GLU A 59 -19.21 -8.93 -11.15
C GLU A 59 -17.97 -8.02 -11.02
N VAL A 60 -17.28 -8.10 -9.87
CA VAL A 60 -16.05 -7.35 -9.57
C VAL A 60 -15.04 -8.28 -8.91
N VAL A 61 -13.77 -8.19 -9.30
CA VAL A 61 -12.68 -8.95 -8.68
C VAL A 61 -11.58 -7.99 -8.20
N PHE A 62 -11.26 -8.06 -6.91
CA PHE A 62 -10.14 -7.36 -6.30
C PHE A 62 -8.90 -8.28 -6.27
N ILE A 63 -7.80 -7.83 -6.86
CA ILE A 63 -6.52 -8.53 -6.85
C ILE A 63 -5.67 -8.00 -5.68
N CYS A 64 -5.64 -8.76 -4.60
CA CYS A 64 -4.96 -8.44 -3.35
C CYS A 64 -3.67 -9.26 -3.16
N THR A 65 -3.06 -9.67 -4.26
CA THR A 65 -1.77 -10.39 -4.28
C THR A 65 -0.59 -9.41 -4.22
N PRO A 66 0.63 -9.87 -3.90
CA PRO A 66 1.83 -9.05 -4.03
C PRO A 66 1.97 -8.44 -5.44
N ILE A 67 2.56 -7.24 -5.54
CA ILE A 67 2.65 -6.45 -6.77
C ILE A 67 3.10 -7.29 -7.97
N ALA A 68 4.18 -8.08 -7.81
CA ALA A 68 4.72 -8.95 -8.86
C ALA A 68 3.74 -10.01 -9.37
N ALA A 69 2.75 -10.37 -8.57
CA ALA A 69 1.79 -11.42 -8.89
C ALA A 69 0.48 -10.86 -9.49
N ILE A 70 0.27 -9.53 -9.50
CA ILE A 70 -1.00 -8.95 -9.96
C ILE A 70 -1.27 -9.31 -11.43
N ALA A 71 -0.39 -8.94 -12.36
CA ALA A 71 -0.58 -9.24 -13.78
C ALA A 71 -0.62 -10.75 -14.10
N PRO A 72 0.27 -11.61 -13.54
CA PRO A 72 0.15 -13.05 -13.66
C PRO A 72 -1.19 -13.61 -13.14
N THR A 73 -1.70 -13.07 -12.04
CA THR A 73 -3.01 -13.48 -11.50
C THR A 73 -4.15 -13.11 -12.46
N VAL A 74 -4.13 -11.89 -13.00
CA VAL A 74 -5.14 -11.48 -13.99
C VAL A 74 -5.08 -12.38 -15.23
N GLN A 75 -3.88 -12.69 -15.73
CA GLN A 75 -3.73 -13.60 -16.87
C GLN A 75 -4.33 -14.99 -16.62
N GLN A 76 -4.17 -15.51 -15.40
CA GLN A 76 -4.78 -16.79 -15.00
C GLN A 76 -6.31 -16.70 -14.83
N LEU A 77 -6.85 -15.51 -14.52
CA LEU A 77 -8.28 -15.29 -14.36
C LEU A 77 -9.03 -15.22 -15.72
N ILE A 78 -8.38 -14.77 -16.79
CA ILE A 78 -9.01 -14.56 -18.11
C ILE A 78 -9.89 -15.73 -18.56
N PRO A 79 -9.46 -17.01 -18.48
CA PRO A 79 -10.29 -18.15 -18.92
C PRO A 79 -11.54 -18.39 -18.08
N HIS A 80 -11.63 -17.79 -16.90
CA HIS A 80 -12.67 -18.07 -15.91
C HIS A 80 -13.69 -16.94 -15.75
N LEU A 81 -13.38 -15.73 -16.24
CA LEU A 81 -14.22 -14.55 -16.05
C LEU A 81 -15.01 -14.21 -17.33
N SER A 82 -16.24 -13.73 -17.16
CA SER A 82 -16.96 -13.05 -18.25
C SER A 82 -16.23 -11.76 -18.63
N PRO A 83 -16.17 -11.37 -19.91
CA PRO A 83 -15.55 -10.11 -20.34
C PRO A 83 -16.10 -8.85 -19.67
N GLU A 84 -17.30 -8.91 -19.12
CA GLU A 84 -17.98 -7.80 -18.44
C GLU A 84 -17.49 -7.60 -16.99
N VAL A 85 -16.77 -8.56 -16.41
CA VAL A 85 -16.29 -8.48 -15.04
C VAL A 85 -15.30 -7.34 -14.90
N ILE A 86 -15.47 -6.55 -13.85
CA ILE A 86 -14.53 -5.47 -13.52
C ILE A 86 -13.41 -6.04 -12.65
N VAL A 87 -12.16 -5.78 -13.03
CA VAL A 87 -10.98 -6.14 -12.24
C VAL A 87 -10.35 -4.89 -11.67
N THR A 88 -10.01 -4.92 -10.40
CA THR A 88 -9.26 -3.86 -9.72
C THR A 88 -8.17 -4.47 -8.85
N ASP A 89 -7.14 -3.70 -8.50
CA ASP A 89 -6.07 -4.15 -7.63
C ASP A 89 -5.92 -3.25 -6.39
N VAL A 90 -5.04 -3.64 -5.49
CA VAL A 90 -4.72 -2.90 -4.25
C VAL A 90 -3.22 -2.62 -4.11
N GLY A 91 -2.46 -2.74 -5.18
CA GLY A 91 -1.01 -2.60 -5.16
C GLY A 91 -0.55 -1.19 -4.80
N SER A 92 0.57 -1.09 -4.10
CA SER A 92 1.15 0.18 -3.66
C SER A 92 1.94 0.93 -4.75
N VAL A 93 2.05 0.38 -5.96
CA VAL A 93 2.63 0.99 -7.16
C VAL A 93 1.63 0.83 -8.29
N LYS A 94 1.40 1.87 -9.11
CA LYS A 94 0.34 1.87 -10.12
C LYS A 94 0.83 1.82 -11.56
N THR A 95 1.86 2.58 -11.93
CA THR A 95 2.32 2.67 -13.33
C THR A 95 2.55 1.30 -13.94
N MET A 96 3.43 0.51 -13.34
CA MET A 96 3.78 -0.82 -13.82
C MET A 96 2.58 -1.80 -13.81
N VAL A 97 1.70 -1.69 -12.79
CA VAL A 97 0.51 -2.55 -12.70
C VAL A 97 -0.49 -2.22 -13.81
N VAL A 98 -0.81 -0.94 -14.01
CA VAL A 98 -1.76 -0.48 -15.05
C VAL A 98 -1.23 -0.82 -16.44
N GLU A 99 0.05 -0.55 -16.73
CA GLU A 99 0.68 -0.89 -18.01
C GLU A 99 0.65 -2.40 -18.31
N ALA A 100 0.86 -3.23 -17.29
CA ALA A 100 0.88 -4.69 -17.46
C ALA A 100 -0.52 -5.31 -17.57
N VAL A 101 -1.52 -4.76 -16.87
CA VAL A 101 -2.86 -5.39 -16.77
C VAL A 101 -3.81 -4.86 -17.83
N THR A 102 -3.76 -3.58 -18.19
CA THR A 102 -4.71 -3.00 -19.17
C THR A 102 -4.72 -3.72 -20.52
N PRO A 103 -3.58 -4.16 -21.08
CA PRO A 103 -3.60 -4.96 -22.31
C PRO A 103 -4.23 -6.35 -22.16
N LEU A 104 -4.29 -6.88 -20.94
CA LEU A 104 -4.83 -8.20 -20.63
C LEU A 104 -6.34 -8.15 -20.36
N TRP A 105 -6.82 -7.05 -19.74
CA TRP A 105 -8.20 -6.92 -19.28
C TRP A 105 -8.73 -5.49 -19.46
N HIS A 106 -9.65 -5.31 -20.38
CA HIS A 106 -10.19 -3.99 -20.75
C HIS A 106 -10.92 -3.28 -19.57
N ASN A 107 -11.71 -4.05 -18.79
CA ASN A 107 -12.44 -3.53 -17.63
C ASN A 107 -11.57 -3.49 -16.37
N PHE A 108 -10.31 -3.02 -16.48
CA PHE A 108 -9.41 -2.88 -15.36
C PHE A 108 -9.38 -1.45 -14.82
N VAL A 109 -9.46 -1.31 -13.50
CA VAL A 109 -9.31 -0.04 -12.77
C VAL A 109 -8.21 -0.19 -11.73
N GLY A 110 -7.08 0.48 -11.92
CA GLY A 110 -6.00 0.46 -10.93
C GLY A 110 -6.44 1.12 -9.62
N GLY A 111 -6.16 0.48 -8.48
CA GLY A 111 -6.53 0.95 -7.15
C GLY A 111 -5.41 0.81 -6.13
N HIS A 112 -5.40 1.67 -5.11
CA HIS A 112 -4.47 1.59 -3.97
C HIS A 112 -5.12 2.16 -2.71
N PRO A 113 -5.52 1.32 -1.75
CA PRO A 113 -5.89 1.76 -0.40
C PRO A 113 -4.64 2.22 0.36
N MET A 114 -4.62 3.49 0.77
CA MET A 114 -3.55 4.03 1.63
C MET A 114 -3.77 3.62 3.08
N ALA A 115 -3.88 2.31 3.31
CA ALA A 115 -4.19 1.71 4.60
C ALA A 115 -3.38 0.43 4.81
N GLY A 116 -3.03 0.16 6.06
CA GLY A 116 -2.26 -1.04 6.42
C GLY A 116 -1.83 -1.02 7.87
N THR A 117 -1.34 -2.15 8.34
CA THR A 117 -0.74 -2.33 9.67
C THR A 117 0.61 -3.03 9.57
N ALA A 118 1.31 -3.17 10.69
CA ALA A 118 2.56 -3.94 10.74
C ALA A 118 2.33 -5.46 10.64
N ASN A 119 1.09 -5.92 10.85
CA ASN A 119 0.74 -7.34 10.81
C ASN A 119 0.44 -7.80 9.38
N SER A 120 0.54 -9.09 9.12
CA SER A 120 0.31 -9.70 7.81
C SER A 120 -0.49 -11.00 7.90
N GLY A 121 -0.95 -11.49 6.74
CA GLY A 121 -1.75 -12.72 6.68
C GLY A 121 -3.23 -12.50 6.97
N ILE A 122 -4.00 -13.61 6.91
CA ILE A 122 -5.45 -13.60 7.12
C ILE A 122 -5.83 -13.25 8.56
N ASP A 123 -4.97 -13.64 9.52
CA ASP A 123 -5.20 -13.37 10.94
C ASP A 123 -5.14 -11.90 11.31
N ALA A 124 -4.49 -11.10 10.46
CA ALA A 124 -4.41 -9.65 10.60
C ALA A 124 -5.62 -8.90 10.02
N ALA A 125 -6.54 -9.60 9.33
CA ALA A 125 -7.73 -8.98 8.74
C ALA A 125 -8.63 -8.36 9.82
N ILE A 126 -8.99 -7.10 9.61
CA ILE A 126 -9.82 -6.30 10.52
C ILE A 126 -10.88 -5.53 9.75
N SER A 127 -12.06 -5.37 10.35
CA SER A 127 -13.10 -4.50 9.78
C SER A 127 -12.76 -3.04 9.99
N GLY A 128 -13.19 -2.19 9.04
CA GLY A 128 -13.00 -0.74 9.09
C GLY A 128 -11.58 -0.26 8.80
N LEU A 129 -10.69 -1.12 8.27
CA LEU A 129 -9.31 -0.77 7.93
C LEU A 129 -9.23 0.44 6.98
N PHE A 130 -10.20 0.60 6.10
CA PHE A 130 -10.21 1.62 5.05
C PHE A 130 -10.93 2.91 5.45
N ALA A 131 -11.71 2.87 6.52
CA ALA A 131 -12.55 3.99 6.93
C ALA A 131 -11.72 5.24 7.27
N GLY A 132 -12.08 6.37 6.64
CA GLY A 132 -11.39 7.65 6.78
C GLY A 132 -10.05 7.76 6.04
N ASN A 133 -9.49 6.67 5.55
CA ASN A 133 -8.22 6.63 4.83
C ASN A 133 -8.40 6.98 3.34
N PRO A 134 -7.38 7.57 2.69
CA PRO A 134 -7.37 7.75 1.25
C PRO A 134 -7.40 6.40 0.51
N TYR A 135 -8.14 6.35 -0.58
CA TYR A 135 -8.10 5.27 -1.56
C TYR A 135 -7.93 5.89 -2.95
N VAL A 136 -6.84 5.58 -3.62
CA VAL A 136 -6.53 6.16 -4.92
C VAL A 136 -7.01 5.22 -6.02
N LEU A 137 -7.72 5.78 -7.02
CA LEU A 137 -8.05 5.12 -8.27
C LEU A 137 -7.27 5.78 -9.41
N THR A 138 -6.70 4.95 -10.28
CA THR A 138 -5.83 5.41 -11.36
C THR A 138 -6.35 4.96 -12.73
N PRO A 139 -7.54 5.44 -13.15
CA PRO A 139 -8.03 5.16 -14.50
C PRO A 139 -7.13 5.83 -15.54
N ILE A 140 -7.01 5.19 -16.69
CA ILE A 140 -6.40 5.77 -17.89
C ILE A 140 -7.47 6.07 -18.95
N GLU A 141 -7.07 6.72 -20.04
CA GLU A 141 -8.00 7.15 -21.09
C GLU A 141 -8.87 6.00 -21.65
N THR A 142 -8.31 4.80 -21.72
CA THR A 142 -9.01 3.61 -22.24
C THR A 142 -9.83 2.87 -21.17
N THR A 143 -9.76 3.27 -19.90
CA THR A 143 -10.54 2.63 -18.81
C THR A 143 -12.03 2.98 -18.96
N PRO A 144 -12.95 1.99 -19.04
CA PRO A 144 -14.37 2.27 -19.17
C PRO A 144 -14.93 3.06 -18.00
N ALA A 145 -15.58 4.18 -18.27
CA ALA A 145 -16.14 5.05 -17.23
C ALA A 145 -17.18 4.34 -16.34
N ALA A 146 -17.88 3.33 -16.87
CA ALA A 146 -18.80 2.50 -16.08
C ALA A 146 -18.05 1.68 -15.03
N SER A 147 -16.93 1.07 -15.40
CA SER A 147 -16.08 0.30 -14.47
C SER A 147 -15.50 1.19 -13.38
N VAL A 148 -15.06 2.40 -13.73
CA VAL A 148 -14.56 3.38 -12.76
C VAL A 148 -15.65 3.72 -11.74
N ARG A 149 -16.89 4.00 -12.18
CA ARG A 149 -18.00 4.33 -11.27
C ARG A 149 -18.30 3.20 -10.30
N VAL A 150 -18.36 1.95 -10.78
CA VAL A 150 -18.65 0.80 -9.91
C VAL A 150 -17.56 0.63 -8.83
N VAL A 151 -16.29 0.72 -9.22
CA VAL A 151 -15.19 0.60 -8.24
C VAL A 151 -15.21 1.80 -7.28
N GLU A 152 -15.45 3.00 -7.75
CA GLU A 152 -15.59 4.20 -6.90
C GLU A 152 -16.71 4.03 -5.87
N GLU A 153 -17.88 3.56 -6.27
CA GLU A 153 -19.03 3.32 -5.38
C GLU A 153 -18.68 2.29 -4.30
N LEU A 154 -18.04 1.17 -4.68
CA LEU A 154 -17.58 0.15 -3.72
C LEU A 154 -16.57 0.74 -2.73
N VAL A 155 -15.58 1.50 -3.22
CA VAL A 155 -14.56 2.11 -2.35
C VAL A 155 -15.17 3.15 -1.42
N ARG A 156 -16.12 3.97 -1.89
CA ARG A 156 -16.85 4.93 -1.04
C ARG A 156 -17.69 4.23 0.03
N SER A 157 -18.27 3.08 -0.29
CA SER A 157 -19.05 2.30 0.68
C SER A 157 -18.22 1.77 1.85
N LEU A 158 -16.88 1.67 1.66
CA LEU A 158 -15.92 1.35 2.74
C LEU A 158 -15.60 2.57 3.64
N ASN A 159 -16.29 3.70 3.45
CA ASN A 159 -16.00 4.99 4.10
C ASN A 159 -14.60 5.54 3.82
N SER A 160 -14.00 5.17 2.69
CA SER A 160 -12.70 5.71 2.24
C SER A 160 -12.88 7.06 1.54
N LYS A 161 -11.83 7.89 1.59
CA LYS A 161 -11.74 9.14 0.82
C LYS A 161 -11.16 8.83 -0.56
N VAL A 162 -11.98 8.87 -1.61
CA VAL A 162 -11.56 8.53 -2.97
C VAL A 162 -10.81 9.68 -3.61
N TYR A 163 -9.66 9.37 -4.20
CA TYR A 163 -8.85 10.28 -5.01
C TYR A 163 -8.60 9.69 -6.39
N PHE A 164 -8.53 10.55 -7.40
CA PHE A 164 -8.21 10.16 -8.76
C PHE A 164 -6.92 10.84 -9.21
N CYS A 165 -6.02 10.09 -9.82
CA CYS A 165 -4.85 10.64 -10.48
C CYS A 165 -4.35 9.68 -11.56
N ARG A 166 -3.39 10.13 -12.37
CA ARG A 166 -2.69 9.25 -13.30
C ARG A 166 -1.77 8.30 -12.53
N PRO A 167 -1.51 7.08 -13.06
CA PRO A 167 -0.62 6.10 -12.42
C PRO A 167 0.76 6.69 -12.09
N GLU A 168 1.35 7.48 -12.99
CA GLU A 168 2.68 8.07 -12.83
C GLU A 168 2.70 9.13 -11.71
N ASP A 169 1.63 9.93 -11.60
CA ASP A 169 1.51 10.94 -10.55
C ASP A 169 1.31 10.29 -9.18
N HIS A 170 0.53 9.19 -9.13
CA HIS A 170 0.43 8.34 -7.94
C HIS A 170 1.81 7.87 -7.47
N ASP A 171 2.59 7.23 -8.36
CA ASP A 171 3.87 6.64 -8.01
C ASP A 171 4.89 7.69 -7.56
N ARG A 172 4.84 8.90 -8.16
CA ARG A 172 5.63 10.05 -7.72
C ARG A 172 5.21 10.55 -6.34
N ALA A 173 3.91 10.61 -6.06
CA ALA A 173 3.40 11.06 -4.77
C ALA A 173 3.74 10.08 -3.65
N VAL A 174 3.46 8.79 -3.84
CA VAL A 174 3.73 7.78 -2.80
C VAL A 174 5.23 7.56 -2.57
N ALA A 175 6.08 7.87 -3.55
CA ALA A 175 7.53 7.89 -3.32
C ALA A 175 7.92 8.85 -2.20
N TRP A 176 7.26 10.01 -2.08
CA TRP A 176 7.54 11.02 -1.04
C TRP A 176 6.94 10.65 0.31
N ILE A 177 5.67 10.19 0.34
CA ILE A 177 4.89 10.09 1.58
C ILE A 177 4.85 8.68 2.17
N SER A 178 5.31 7.68 1.42
CA SER A 178 5.28 6.28 1.83
C SER A 178 6.65 5.61 1.68
N HIS A 179 7.21 5.57 0.45
CA HIS A 179 8.42 4.79 0.19
C HIS A 179 9.67 5.43 0.79
N LEU A 180 9.85 6.74 0.62
CA LEU A 180 10.96 7.49 1.23
C LEU A 180 10.97 7.37 2.77
N PRO A 181 9.85 7.58 3.49
CA PRO A 181 9.81 7.38 4.94
C PRO A 181 10.28 5.99 5.40
N VAL A 182 9.94 4.92 4.67
CA VAL A 182 10.42 3.56 4.99
C VAL A 182 11.94 3.48 4.88
N MET A 183 12.53 4.00 3.80
CA MET A 183 13.98 3.95 3.58
C MET A 183 14.75 4.85 4.55
N VAL A 184 14.24 6.04 4.84
CA VAL A 184 14.83 6.97 5.82
C VAL A 184 14.77 6.38 7.22
N SER A 185 13.65 5.81 7.59
CA SER A 185 13.46 5.15 8.88
C SER A 185 14.38 3.93 9.05
N ALA A 186 14.54 3.12 8.00
CA ALA A 186 15.49 2.00 7.98
C ALA A 186 16.95 2.51 8.09
N GLY A 187 17.29 3.57 7.34
CA GLY A 187 18.61 4.21 7.42
C GLY A 187 18.92 4.79 8.78
N LEU A 188 17.95 5.38 9.47
CA LEU A 188 18.10 5.85 10.86
C LEU A 188 18.46 4.69 11.80
N LEU A 189 17.74 3.57 11.71
CA LEU A 189 17.99 2.38 12.52
C LEU A 189 19.38 1.78 12.23
N ASP A 190 19.76 1.74 10.96
CA ASP A 190 21.06 1.21 10.55
C ASP A 190 22.21 2.13 10.97
N ALA A 191 22.03 3.45 10.89
CA ALA A 191 23.02 4.43 11.34
C ALA A 191 23.33 4.31 12.86
N CYS A 192 22.36 3.93 13.68
CA CYS A 192 22.60 3.70 15.12
C CYS A 192 23.62 2.58 15.38
N LYS A 193 23.80 1.65 14.45
CA LYS A 193 24.81 0.59 14.57
C LYS A 193 26.24 1.09 14.37
N SER A 194 26.43 2.31 13.87
CA SER A 194 27.76 2.91 13.73
C SER A 194 28.37 3.41 15.06
N GLU A 195 27.56 3.45 16.13
CA GLU A 195 28.11 3.68 17.48
C GLU A 195 28.98 2.50 17.90
N THR A 196 30.24 2.78 18.15
CA THR A 196 31.28 1.77 18.44
C THR A 196 31.43 1.46 19.93
N ASP A 197 30.98 2.35 20.82
CA ASP A 197 30.96 2.10 22.24
C ASP A 197 29.68 1.35 22.64
N PRO A 198 29.79 0.08 23.06
CA PRO A 198 28.64 -0.72 23.43
C PRO A 198 27.84 -0.15 24.61
N THR A 199 28.52 0.56 25.53
CA THR A 199 27.88 1.18 26.69
C THR A 199 26.99 2.35 26.25
N VAL A 200 27.47 3.15 25.29
CA VAL A 200 26.72 4.27 24.72
C VAL A 200 25.52 3.74 23.90
N LEU A 201 25.75 2.68 23.12
CA LEU A 201 24.67 2.05 22.34
C LEU A 201 23.57 1.47 23.25
N GLU A 202 23.95 0.77 24.31
CA GLU A 202 22.99 0.24 25.29
C GLU A 202 22.21 1.37 25.97
N LEU A 203 22.88 2.43 26.37
CA LEU A 203 22.25 3.61 26.97
C LEU A 203 21.28 4.26 26.00
N ALA A 204 21.65 4.41 24.71
CA ALA A 204 20.77 4.95 23.67
C ALA A 204 19.51 4.09 23.47
N GLN A 205 19.64 2.76 23.53
CA GLN A 205 18.49 1.83 23.45
C GLN A 205 17.56 1.99 24.65
N GLN A 206 18.11 2.15 25.87
CA GLN A 206 17.32 2.36 27.09
C GLN A 206 16.60 3.71 27.12
N LEU A 207 17.21 4.75 26.56
CA LEU A 207 16.67 6.11 26.51
C LEU A 207 15.74 6.36 25.32
N ALA A 208 15.65 5.43 24.35
CA ALA A 208 14.79 5.56 23.18
C ALA A 208 13.31 5.69 23.61
N SER A 209 12.68 6.79 23.21
CA SER A 209 11.31 7.13 23.61
C SER A 209 10.46 7.49 22.38
N SER A 210 9.39 8.26 22.57
CA SER A 210 8.38 8.56 21.54
C SER A 210 8.97 9.12 20.24
N GLY A 211 9.90 10.07 20.32
CA GLY A 211 10.53 10.66 19.14
C GLY A 211 11.22 9.62 18.26
N PHE A 212 12.06 8.78 18.86
CA PHE A 212 12.73 7.71 18.13
C PHE A 212 11.75 6.65 17.61
N ARG A 213 10.82 6.22 18.47
CA ARG A 213 9.77 5.24 18.10
C ARG A 213 8.96 5.70 16.91
N ASP A 214 8.49 6.96 16.91
CA ASP A 214 7.61 7.48 15.85
C ASP A 214 8.37 7.66 14.53
N THR A 215 9.65 8.06 14.59
CA THR A 215 10.51 8.23 13.40
C THR A 215 10.99 6.89 12.84
N SER A 216 11.27 5.89 13.69
CA SER A 216 11.83 4.60 13.28
C SER A 216 10.78 3.51 12.97
N ARG A 217 9.51 3.75 13.28
CA ARG A 217 8.43 2.76 13.24
C ARG A 217 8.29 2.04 11.90
N VAL A 218 8.29 2.79 10.80
CA VAL A 218 8.05 2.20 9.47
C VAL A 218 9.29 1.49 8.90
N GLY A 219 10.49 1.81 9.39
CA GLY A 219 11.74 1.11 9.03
C GLY A 219 11.84 -0.29 9.62
N GLY A 220 11.08 -0.58 10.70
CA GLY A 220 10.95 -1.91 11.28
C GLY A 220 9.83 -2.77 10.66
N GLY A 221 9.24 -2.34 9.54
CA GLY A 221 8.16 -3.05 8.86
C GLY A 221 8.62 -4.29 8.07
N ASN A 222 7.72 -4.83 7.23
CA ASN A 222 8.01 -6.01 6.41
C ASN A 222 9.10 -5.71 5.35
N PRO A 223 10.26 -6.41 5.40
CA PRO A 223 11.37 -6.17 4.46
C PRO A 223 11.00 -6.46 3.00
N GLU A 224 10.19 -7.49 2.73
CA GLU A 224 9.78 -7.84 1.38
C GLU A 224 8.96 -6.71 0.74
N LEU A 225 8.07 -6.07 1.52
CA LEU A 225 7.29 -4.93 1.06
C LEU A 225 8.21 -3.74 0.74
N GLY A 226 9.19 -3.45 1.60
CA GLY A 226 10.20 -2.41 1.36
C GLY A 226 11.00 -2.64 0.08
N VAL A 227 11.45 -3.88 -0.16
CA VAL A 227 12.15 -4.26 -1.39
C VAL A 227 11.24 -4.13 -2.62
N MET A 228 9.97 -4.52 -2.54
CA MET A 228 9.02 -4.36 -3.65
C MET A 228 8.77 -2.89 -3.99
N MET A 229 8.59 -2.02 -2.99
CA MET A 229 8.48 -0.57 -3.19
C MET A 229 9.70 -0.02 -3.93
N ALA A 230 10.91 -0.39 -3.47
CA ALA A 230 12.16 0.06 -4.09
C ALA A 230 12.30 -0.46 -5.53
N ARG A 231 11.97 -1.72 -5.78
CA ARG A 231 12.10 -2.36 -7.08
C ARG A 231 11.13 -1.80 -8.12
N TYR A 232 9.86 -1.66 -7.74
CA TYR A 232 8.79 -1.33 -8.68
C TYR A 232 8.50 0.16 -8.79
N ASN A 233 9.06 0.99 -7.89
CA ASN A 233 9.01 2.44 -7.97
C ASN A 233 10.43 3.07 -7.93
N GLN A 234 11.41 2.39 -8.53
CA GLN A 234 12.83 2.72 -8.40
C GLN A 234 13.16 4.16 -8.78
N ALA A 235 12.71 4.62 -9.95
CA ALA A 235 13.06 5.96 -10.45
C ALA A 235 12.52 7.07 -9.53
N CYS A 236 11.24 6.95 -9.10
CA CYS A 236 10.63 7.95 -8.21
C CYS A 236 11.27 7.91 -6.82
N LEU A 237 11.55 6.71 -6.30
CA LEU A 237 12.21 6.54 -5.00
C LEU A 237 13.65 7.09 -5.01
N LEU A 238 14.45 6.81 -6.04
CA LEU A 238 15.79 7.37 -6.17
C LEU A 238 15.79 8.90 -6.21
N ARG A 239 14.82 9.48 -6.94
CA ARG A 239 14.64 10.94 -6.98
C ARG A 239 14.36 11.50 -5.59
N SER A 240 13.43 10.91 -4.84
CA SER A 240 13.10 11.38 -3.48
C SER A 240 14.23 11.17 -2.48
N LEU A 241 14.96 10.04 -2.55
CA LEU A 241 16.15 9.78 -1.74
C LEU A 241 17.28 10.78 -2.03
N THR A 242 17.51 11.11 -3.31
CA THR A 242 18.52 12.10 -3.69
C THR A 242 18.18 13.48 -3.12
N SER A 243 16.93 13.90 -3.22
CA SER A 243 16.49 15.18 -2.64
C SER A 243 16.58 15.17 -1.11
N TYR A 244 16.20 14.06 -0.46
CA TYR A 244 16.34 13.92 0.99
C TYR A 244 17.80 13.99 1.43
N ARG A 245 18.70 13.30 0.72
CA ARG A 245 20.15 13.38 0.99
C ARG A 245 20.66 14.82 0.89
N HIS A 246 20.26 15.55 -0.17
CA HIS A 246 20.64 16.95 -0.30
C HIS A 246 20.16 17.82 0.87
N SER A 247 18.92 17.61 1.32
CA SER A 247 18.41 18.32 2.50
C SER A 247 19.17 17.95 3.79
N LEU A 248 19.61 16.70 3.92
CA LEU A 248 20.44 16.26 5.05
C LEU A 248 21.85 16.88 4.98
N ASP A 249 22.47 16.90 3.79
CA ASP A 249 23.76 17.55 3.56
C ASP A 249 23.72 19.03 3.95
N GLN A 250 22.65 19.75 3.60
CA GLN A 250 22.45 21.15 4.02
C GLN A 250 22.36 21.31 5.54
N ILE A 251 21.65 20.41 6.23
CA ILE A 251 21.59 20.45 7.69
C ILE A 251 22.95 20.19 8.31
N ILE A 252 23.73 19.24 7.78
CA ILE A 252 25.09 18.94 8.24
C ILE A 252 25.97 20.18 8.08
N GLU A 253 25.96 20.81 6.91
CA GLU A 253 26.74 22.03 6.63
C GLU A 253 26.42 23.16 7.62
N LEU A 254 25.15 23.40 7.91
CA LEU A 254 24.74 24.42 8.86
C LEU A 254 25.20 24.13 10.29
N VAL A 255 25.22 22.86 10.69
CA VAL A 255 25.75 22.44 12.01
C VAL A 255 27.27 22.60 12.07
N GLU A 256 28.01 22.19 11.02
CA GLU A 256 29.48 22.34 10.93
C GLU A 256 29.90 23.81 10.95
N GLN A 257 29.13 24.70 10.32
CA GLN A 257 29.38 26.14 10.30
C GLN A 257 28.84 26.87 11.55
N GLU A 258 28.24 26.17 12.51
CA GLU A 258 27.55 26.74 13.67
C GLU A 258 26.50 27.81 13.29
N ASN A 259 25.88 27.68 12.11
CA ASN A 259 24.89 28.64 11.60
C ASN A 259 23.50 28.34 12.18
N TRP A 260 23.35 28.58 13.46
CA TRP A 260 22.13 28.28 14.22
C TRP A 260 20.93 29.08 13.75
N GLN A 261 21.10 30.30 13.25
CA GLN A 261 20.01 31.11 12.72
C GLN A 261 19.41 30.53 11.44
N ALA A 262 20.25 30.06 10.52
CA ALA A 262 19.77 29.42 9.30
C ALA A 262 19.13 28.05 9.60
N LEU A 263 19.71 27.29 10.52
CA LEU A 263 19.10 26.04 10.98
C LEU A 263 17.72 26.26 11.60
N GLU A 264 17.59 27.25 12.50
CA GLU A 264 16.30 27.60 13.11
C GLU A 264 15.26 27.97 12.06
N LYS A 265 15.65 28.70 11.02
CA LYS A 265 14.77 29.05 9.90
C LYS A 265 14.21 27.81 9.18
N ILE A 266 15.06 26.81 8.91
CA ILE A 266 14.63 25.53 8.31
C ILE A 266 13.63 24.85 9.23
N LEU A 267 13.94 24.73 10.53
CA LEU A 267 13.06 24.06 11.49
C LEU A 267 11.72 24.75 11.64
N LYS A 268 11.67 26.09 11.63
CA LYS A 268 10.42 26.85 11.59
C LYS A 268 9.59 26.60 10.33
N GLN A 269 10.25 26.50 9.18
CA GLN A 269 9.57 26.18 7.92
C GLN A 269 8.95 24.78 7.94
N THR A 270 9.69 23.77 8.40
CA THR A 270 9.17 22.39 8.51
C THR A 270 8.03 22.30 9.52
N GLN A 271 8.10 23.02 10.63
CA GLN A 271 7.01 23.12 11.59
C GLN A 271 5.71 23.64 10.96
N LEU A 272 5.80 24.67 10.10
CA LEU A 272 4.65 25.24 9.40
C LEU A 272 4.12 24.35 8.26
N GLN A 273 4.99 23.54 7.66
CA GLN A 273 4.61 22.64 6.55
C GLN A 273 3.96 21.34 7.01
N ARG A 274 4.36 20.82 8.17
CA ARG A 274 3.88 19.52 8.66
C ARG A 274 2.35 19.35 8.67
N PRO A 275 1.54 20.34 9.12
CA PRO A 275 0.08 20.21 9.12
C PRO A 275 -0.55 20.09 7.72
N GLN A 276 0.19 20.39 6.64
CA GLN A 276 -0.32 20.25 5.27
C GLN A 276 -0.34 18.80 4.80
N PHE A 277 0.36 17.90 5.51
CA PHE A 277 0.46 16.47 5.19
C PHE A 277 -0.34 15.57 6.14
N LEU A 278 -1.00 16.12 7.17
CA LEU A 278 -1.64 15.33 8.23
C LEU A 278 -3.12 15.67 8.44
#